data_1453dfb901c834a047d100e5079e0cb5
#
_entry.id   1453dfb901c834a047d100e5079e0cb5
#
_cell.length_a   1.000
_cell.length_b   1.000
_cell.length_c   1.000
_cell.angle_alpha   90.00
_cell.angle_beta   90.00
_cell.angle_gamma   90.00
#
_symmetry.space_group_name_H-M   'P 1'
#
loop_
_entity.id
_entity.type
_entity.pdbx_description
1 polymer ?
#
loop_
_entity_poly.entity_id
_entity_poly.type
_entity_poly.pdbx_seq_one_letter_code
_entity_poly.pdbx_strand_id
1 'polypeptide(L)'
;MEFINNDIMTYAIQYTQDESELLKSLNKETHQKVLQSRMISGHFQGRFLSFVAKLIKPQKILEIGTFTGYATLCLAEGLTKDGEIHTIDINEELVDFQKKYFDQSVFKNQIFPYLGEAKNIIPNLDLKLDLVFIDADKINYPIYLEMVVAKLKKGGVLIADNVLWSGKVLNKQKKSLDSETNSIKLFNELVKKDKRLETVLLPIRDGLMICKKV
;
A
#
# COMPACT_ATOMS: atom_id res chain seq x y z
N MET A 1 -14.00 9.49 7.13
CA MET A 1 -13.99 9.89 8.57
C MET A 1 -12.54 10.06 8.96
N GLU A 2 -12.18 11.19 9.54
CA GLU A 2 -10.82 11.38 10.06
C GLU A 2 -10.81 10.94 11.50
N PHE A 3 -10.01 9.93 11.82
CA PHE A 3 -9.89 9.39 13.18
C PHE A 3 -8.98 10.23 14.06
N ILE A 4 -8.15 11.10 13.46
CA ILE A 4 -7.24 12.03 14.12
C ILE A 4 -7.71 13.46 13.84
N ASN A 5 -7.68 14.32 14.87
CA ASN A 5 -8.00 15.72 14.72
C ASN A 5 -7.09 16.38 13.68
N ASN A 6 -7.66 17.25 12.82
CA ASN A 6 -6.95 17.91 11.72
C ASN A 6 -5.78 18.76 12.18
N ASP A 7 -5.89 19.44 13.32
CA ASP A 7 -4.81 20.26 13.86
C ASP A 7 -3.63 19.40 14.29
N ILE A 8 -3.91 18.23 14.89
CA ILE A 8 -2.88 17.24 15.25
C ILE A 8 -2.23 16.68 13.99
N MET A 9 -3.02 16.38 12.96
CA MET A 9 -2.47 15.88 11.68
C MET A 9 -1.59 16.94 11.01
N THR A 10 -2.04 18.20 10.99
CA THR A 10 -1.28 19.32 10.42
C THR A 10 0.05 19.50 11.17
N TYR A 11 0.00 19.44 12.50
CA TYR A 11 1.22 19.50 13.33
C TYR A 11 2.16 18.34 13.02
N ALA A 12 1.66 17.10 12.95
CA ALA A 12 2.47 15.93 12.62
C ALA A 12 3.14 16.04 11.24
N ILE A 13 2.40 16.57 10.24
CA ILE A 13 2.94 16.83 8.89
C ILE A 13 4.08 17.83 8.93
N GLN A 14 3.98 18.92 9.72
CA GLN A 14 5.04 19.94 9.85
C GLN A 14 6.35 19.35 10.39
N TYR A 15 6.29 18.29 11.19
CA TYR A 15 7.45 17.60 11.76
C TYR A 15 7.81 16.32 11.02
N THR A 16 7.18 16.08 9.87
CA THR A 16 7.49 14.95 8.99
C THR A 16 8.40 15.43 7.86
N GLN A 17 9.42 14.61 7.51
CA GLN A 17 10.33 14.90 6.39
C GLN A 17 9.57 15.25 5.11
N ASP A 18 10.02 16.28 4.40
CA ASP A 18 9.46 16.68 3.12
C ASP A 18 9.57 15.55 2.07
N GLU A 19 8.62 15.55 1.14
CA GLU A 19 8.68 14.73 -0.06
C GLU A 19 9.60 15.36 -1.13
N SER A 20 10.10 14.52 -2.03
CA SER A 20 10.91 15.01 -3.17
C SER A 20 10.08 15.86 -4.14
N GLU A 21 10.76 16.71 -4.94
CA GLU A 21 10.08 17.50 -5.96
C GLU A 21 9.33 16.64 -6.98
N LEU A 22 9.83 15.44 -7.29
CA LEU A 22 9.15 14.47 -8.13
C LEU A 22 7.81 14.04 -7.52
N LEU A 23 7.78 13.71 -6.23
CA LEU A 23 6.57 13.31 -5.52
C LEU A 23 5.58 14.48 -5.38
N LYS A 24 6.05 15.72 -5.13
CA LYS A 24 5.21 16.91 -5.12
C LYS A 24 4.55 17.14 -6.48
N SER A 25 5.33 16.99 -7.56
CA SER A 25 4.84 17.14 -8.93
C SER A 25 3.80 16.07 -9.27
N LEU A 26 4.07 14.80 -8.93
CA LEU A 26 3.14 13.68 -9.12
C LEU A 26 1.83 13.92 -8.36
N ASN A 27 1.92 14.28 -7.08
CA ASN A 27 0.75 14.56 -6.24
C ASN A 27 -0.10 15.69 -6.84
N LYS A 28 0.52 16.82 -7.21
CA LYS A 28 -0.16 17.96 -7.84
C LYS A 28 -0.85 17.56 -9.14
N GLU A 29 -0.16 16.86 -10.03
CA GLU A 29 -0.73 16.44 -11.32
C GLU A 29 -1.83 15.40 -11.15
N THR A 30 -1.71 14.48 -10.19
CA THR A 30 -2.78 13.55 -9.82
C THR A 30 -4.06 14.30 -9.47
N HIS A 31 -3.98 15.32 -8.60
CA HIS A 31 -5.15 16.12 -8.22
C HIS A 31 -5.74 16.95 -9.37
N GLN A 32 -4.95 17.30 -10.38
CA GLN A 32 -5.39 18.09 -11.52
C GLN A 32 -6.01 17.26 -12.64
N LYS A 33 -5.55 16.02 -12.83
CA LYS A 33 -5.84 15.25 -14.06
C LYS A 33 -6.49 13.88 -13.82
N VAL A 34 -6.39 13.33 -12.62
CA VAL A 34 -6.83 11.96 -12.36
C VAL A 34 -8.14 11.94 -11.59
N LEU A 35 -9.09 11.15 -12.08
CA LEU A 35 -10.34 10.89 -11.38
C LEU A 35 -10.06 10.24 -10.01
N GLN A 36 -10.87 10.59 -9.02
CA GLN A 36 -10.71 10.08 -7.64
C GLN A 36 -9.32 10.33 -7.03
N SER A 37 -8.71 11.46 -7.34
CA SER A 37 -7.38 11.86 -6.85
C SER A 37 -7.18 11.71 -5.34
N ARG A 38 -8.27 11.71 -4.56
CA ARG A 38 -8.28 11.45 -3.10
C ARG A 38 -7.74 10.06 -2.71
N MET A 39 -7.66 9.12 -3.69
CA MET A 39 -7.11 7.77 -3.45
C MET A 39 -5.59 7.76 -3.29
N ILE A 40 -4.90 8.84 -3.66
CA ILE A 40 -3.45 8.93 -3.47
C ILE A 40 -3.08 8.81 -1.98
N SER A 41 -2.02 8.08 -1.67
CA SER A 41 -1.53 7.91 -0.29
C SER A 41 -1.16 9.24 0.37
N GLY A 42 -0.61 10.19 -0.42
CA GLY A 42 -0.26 11.53 0.02
C GLY A 42 0.97 11.58 0.92
N HIS A 43 1.36 12.81 1.31
CA HIS A 43 2.64 13.09 1.97
C HIS A 43 2.86 12.25 3.24
N PHE A 44 1.98 12.33 4.24
CA PHE A 44 2.20 11.70 5.55
C PHE A 44 2.34 10.18 5.44
N GLN A 45 1.41 9.52 4.74
CA GLN A 45 1.46 8.07 4.55
C GLN A 45 2.63 7.65 3.65
N GLY A 46 2.92 8.42 2.59
CA GLY A 46 4.07 8.15 1.74
C GLY A 46 5.39 8.23 2.50
N ARG A 47 5.55 9.22 3.39
CA ARG A 47 6.75 9.30 4.25
C ARG A 47 6.83 8.15 5.24
N PHE A 48 5.69 7.72 5.79
CA PHE A 48 5.63 6.52 6.62
C PHE A 48 6.08 5.27 5.86
N LEU A 49 5.55 5.04 4.64
CA LEU A 49 5.93 3.90 3.80
C LEU A 49 7.42 3.92 3.44
N SER A 50 7.93 5.09 3.05
CA SER A 50 9.37 5.30 2.78
C SER A 50 10.23 5.00 4.02
N PHE A 51 9.83 5.50 5.18
CA PHE A 51 10.56 5.28 6.43
C PHE A 51 10.62 3.80 6.80
N VAL A 52 9.48 3.10 6.73
CA VAL A 52 9.43 1.65 6.99
C VAL A 52 10.27 0.88 5.98
N ALA A 53 10.19 1.21 4.69
CA ALA A 53 11.01 0.59 3.66
C ALA A 53 12.52 0.81 3.91
N LYS A 54 12.94 2.01 4.32
CA LYS A 54 14.33 2.32 4.70
C LYS A 54 14.81 1.54 5.93
N LEU A 55 13.93 1.24 6.89
CA LEU A 55 14.27 0.39 8.04
C LEU A 55 14.44 -1.07 7.64
N ILE A 56 13.58 -1.58 6.75
CA ILE A 56 13.60 -2.98 6.27
C ILE A 56 14.73 -3.21 5.27
N LYS A 57 15.03 -2.23 4.41
CA LYS A 57 15.98 -2.33 3.28
C LYS A 57 15.65 -3.53 2.38
N PRO A 58 14.44 -3.59 1.81
CA PRO A 58 13.98 -4.75 1.08
C PRO A 58 14.74 -4.94 -0.24
N GLN A 59 14.94 -6.19 -0.64
CA GLN A 59 15.36 -6.57 -1.98
C GLN A 59 14.16 -6.76 -2.91
N LYS A 60 13.05 -7.27 -2.39
CA LYS A 60 11.85 -7.53 -3.19
C LYS A 60 10.63 -6.96 -2.49
N ILE A 61 10.01 -6.00 -3.14
CA ILE A 61 8.72 -5.41 -2.72
C ILE A 61 7.65 -5.86 -3.70
N LEU A 62 6.47 -6.19 -3.18
CA LEU A 62 5.24 -6.32 -3.97
C LEU A 62 4.25 -5.26 -3.51
N GLU A 63 3.73 -4.49 -4.44
CA GLU A 63 2.63 -3.55 -4.24
C GLU A 63 1.41 -4.01 -5.03
N ILE A 64 0.24 -4.01 -4.38
CA ILE A 64 -1.04 -4.32 -5.00
C ILE A 64 -1.90 -3.07 -4.91
N GLY A 65 -2.11 -2.41 -6.06
CA GLY A 65 -2.71 -1.07 -6.17
C GLY A 65 -1.65 0.00 -6.40
N THR A 66 -1.24 0.20 -7.66
CA THR A 66 -0.26 1.24 -8.06
C THR A 66 -0.87 2.63 -8.06
N PHE A 67 -2.15 2.73 -8.53
CA PHE A 67 -2.82 3.99 -8.81
C PHE A 67 -1.93 4.90 -9.68
N THR A 68 -1.50 6.07 -9.19
CA THR A 68 -0.59 6.98 -9.92
C THR A 68 0.90 6.74 -9.65
N GLY A 69 1.24 5.75 -8.81
CA GLY A 69 2.63 5.36 -8.50
C GLY A 69 3.27 6.14 -7.35
N TYR A 70 2.48 6.91 -6.58
CA TYR A 70 3.01 7.69 -5.47
C TYR A 70 3.58 6.80 -4.36
N ALA A 71 2.82 5.78 -3.92
CA ALA A 71 3.29 4.84 -2.90
C ALA A 71 4.45 3.99 -3.43
N THR A 72 4.40 3.58 -4.71
CA THR A 72 5.50 2.88 -5.40
C THR A 72 6.82 3.62 -5.25
N LEU A 73 6.84 4.92 -5.58
CA LEU A 73 8.04 5.75 -5.47
C LEU A 73 8.51 5.92 -4.01
N CYS A 74 7.58 6.07 -3.07
CA CYS A 74 7.90 6.16 -1.64
C CYS A 74 8.53 4.86 -1.12
N LEU A 75 7.99 3.70 -1.50
CA LEU A 75 8.53 2.39 -1.14
C LEU A 75 9.90 2.14 -1.77
N ALA A 76 10.09 2.56 -3.02
CA ALA A 76 11.35 2.42 -3.74
C ALA A 76 12.52 3.15 -3.06
N GLU A 77 12.26 4.23 -2.30
CA GLU A 77 13.29 4.94 -1.53
C GLU A 77 14.01 4.07 -0.49
N GLY A 78 13.42 2.95 -0.08
CA GLY A 78 14.01 2.01 0.86
C GLY A 78 14.69 0.81 0.23
N LEU A 79 14.60 0.61 -1.09
CA LEU A 79 15.19 -0.53 -1.79
C LEU A 79 16.70 -0.59 -1.59
N THR A 80 17.21 -1.82 -1.52
CA THR A 80 18.66 -2.05 -1.67
C THR A 80 19.11 -1.69 -3.09
N LYS A 81 20.42 -1.56 -3.32
CA LYS A 81 21.00 -1.18 -4.62
C LYS A 81 20.48 -2.03 -5.79
N ASP A 82 20.34 -3.33 -5.57
CA ASP A 82 19.85 -4.29 -6.58
C ASP A 82 18.43 -4.77 -6.25
N GLY A 83 17.70 -3.99 -5.45
CA GLY A 83 16.34 -4.30 -5.06
C GLY A 83 15.34 -3.95 -6.16
N GLU A 84 14.16 -4.56 -6.09
CA GLU A 84 13.09 -4.39 -7.07
C GLU A 84 11.74 -4.20 -6.36
N ILE A 85 10.91 -3.33 -6.93
CA ILE A 85 9.50 -3.22 -6.58
C ILE A 85 8.64 -3.67 -7.76
N HIS A 86 7.82 -4.67 -7.51
CA HIS A 86 6.81 -5.18 -8.43
C HIS A 86 5.47 -4.56 -8.02
N THR A 87 4.88 -3.76 -8.91
CA THR A 87 3.61 -3.06 -8.62
C THR A 87 2.54 -3.46 -9.62
N ILE A 88 1.32 -3.73 -9.14
CA ILE A 88 0.24 -4.28 -9.94
C ILE A 88 -0.95 -3.34 -9.88
N ASP A 89 -1.50 -2.99 -11.05
CA ASP A 89 -2.76 -2.25 -11.16
C ASP A 89 -3.62 -2.83 -12.29
N ILE A 90 -4.93 -2.64 -12.18
CA ILE A 90 -5.88 -3.06 -13.21
C ILE A 90 -6.23 -1.91 -14.18
N ASN A 91 -5.94 -0.67 -13.81
CA ASN A 91 -6.36 0.52 -14.55
C ASN A 91 -5.36 0.86 -15.66
N GLU A 92 -5.70 0.50 -16.90
CA GLU A 92 -4.89 0.81 -18.09
C GLU A 92 -4.78 2.31 -18.39
N GLU A 93 -5.76 3.13 -17.97
CA GLU A 93 -5.74 4.58 -18.22
C GLU A 93 -4.59 5.29 -17.48
N LEU A 94 -4.04 4.67 -16.44
CA LEU A 94 -2.96 5.26 -15.64
C LEU A 94 -1.56 4.82 -16.07
N VAL A 95 -1.43 3.89 -17.02
CA VAL A 95 -0.13 3.32 -17.44
C VAL A 95 0.83 4.40 -17.92
N ASP A 96 0.39 5.29 -18.81
CA ASP A 96 1.24 6.37 -19.34
C ASP A 96 1.59 7.40 -18.25
N PHE A 97 0.65 7.66 -17.33
CA PHE A 97 0.87 8.54 -16.20
C PHE A 97 1.94 7.96 -15.26
N GLN A 98 1.81 6.69 -14.88
CA GLN A 98 2.78 5.95 -14.07
C GLN A 98 4.16 5.96 -14.73
N LYS A 99 4.22 5.56 -16.01
CA LYS A 99 5.46 5.51 -16.78
C LYS A 99 6.18 6.85 -16.79
N LYS A 100 5.48 7.95 -17.02
CA LYS A 100 6.04 9.30 -17.00
C LYS A 100 6.83 9.58 -15.72
N TYR A 101 6.29 9.23 -14.55
CA TYR A 101 6.91 9.49 -13.26
C TYR A 101 7.98 8.46 -12.88
N PHE A 102 7.77 7.19 -13.24
CA PHE A 102 8.78 6.16 -13.03
C PHE A 102 10.05 6.42 -13.85
N ASP A 103 9.92 6.83 -15.11
CA ASP A 103 11.06 7.16 -15.98
C ASP A 103 11.89 8.37 -15.48
N GLN A 104 11.25 9.31 -14.78
CA GLN A 104 11.93 10.44 -14.15
C GLN A 104 12.60 10.11 -12.81
N SER A 105 12.23 8.95 -12.23
CA SER A 105 12.78 8.52 -10.95
C SER A 105 14.19 7.95 -11.08
N VAL A 106 14.99 8.13 -10.05
CA VAL A 106 16.28 7.42 -9.91
C VAL A 106 16.10 5.91 -9.76
N PHE A 107 14.88 5.46 -9.44
CA PHE A 107 14.51 4.05 -9.26
C PHE A 107 13.93 3.41 -10.53
N LYS A 108 13.95 4.07 -11.69
CA LYS A 108 13.32 3.61 -12.93
C LYS A 108 13.65 2.17 -13.33
N ASN A 109 14.88 1.72 -13.07
CA ASN A 109 15.34 0.37 -13.40
C ASN A 109 15.02 -0.66 -12.31
N GLN A 110 14.44 -0.23 -11.20
CA GLN A 110 14.06 -1.06 -10.05
C GLN A 110 12.52 -1.22 -9.94
N ILE A 111 11.75 -0.50 -10.76
CA ILE A 111 10.27 -0.52 -10.74
C ILE A 111 9.77 -1.39 -11.89
N PHE A 112 8.98 -2.41 -11.57
CA PHE A 112 8.40 -3.38 -12.49
C PHE A 112 6.87 -3.31 -12.41
N PRO A 113 6.22 -2.49 -13.27
CA PRO A 113 4.76 -2.38 -13.29
C PRO A 113 4.12 -3.54 -14.06
N TYR A 114 2.98 -4.02 -13.58
CA TYR A 114 2.16 -5.04 -14.20
C TYR A 114 0.73 -4.54 -14.35
N LEU A 115 0.16 -4.67 -15.54
CA LEU A 115 -1.24 -4.36 -15.81
C LEU A 115 -2.09 -5.63 -15.74
N GLY A 116 -3.10 -5.65 -14.89
CA GLY A 116 -4.08 -6.72 -14.77
C GLY A 116 -4.49 -7.05 -13.35
N GLU A 117 -5.31 -8.07 -13.19
CA GLU A 117 -5.80 -8.51 -11.89
C GLU A 117 -4.68 -9.16 -11.06
N ALA A 118 -4.44 -8.64 -9.85
CA ALA A 118 -3.38 -9.11 -8.98
C ALA A 118 -3.50 -10.61 -8.66
N LYS A 119 -4.74 -11.14 -8.51
CA LYS A 119 -4.96 -12.57 -8.26
C LYS A 119 -4.45 -13.49 -9.38
N ASN A 120 -4.35 -12.97 -10.60
CA ASN A 120 -3.86 -13.72 -11.77
C ASN A 120 -2.35 -13.53 -11.98
N ILE A 121 -1.80 -12.39 -11.55
CA ILE A 121 -0.38 -12.04 -11.72
C ILE A 121 0.46 -12.63 -10.61
N ILE A 122 0.07 -12.46 -9.34
CA ILE A 122 0.85 -12.88 -8.15
C ILE A 122 1.29 -14.35 -8.19
N PRO A 123 0.44 -15.34 -8.61
CA PRO A 123 0.87 -16.73 -8.67
C PRO A 123 2.07 -16.96 -9.58
N ASN A 124 2.16 -16.19 -10.68
CA ASN A 124 3.20 -16.32 -11.70
C ASN A 124 4.50 -15.57 -11.36
N LEU A 125 4.52 -14.77 -10.32
CA LEU A 125 5.71 -14.10 -9.83
C LEU A 125 6.49 -15.05 -8.91
N ASP A 126 7.63 -15.57 -9.38
CA ASP A 126 8.52 -16.39 -8.51
C ASP A 126 9.38 -15.48 -7.63
N LEU A 127 8.75 -14.91 -6.59
CA LEU A 127 9.37 -13.94 -5.70
C LEU A 127 9.33 -14.44 -4.25
N LYS A 128 10.42 -14.17 -3.53
CA LYS A 128 10.48 -14.21 -2.06
C LYS A 128 10.52 -12.76 -1.56
N LEU A 129 9.42 -12.33 -0.95
CA LEU A 129 9.12 -10.94 -0.63
C LEU A 129 9.67 -10.53 0.73
N ASP A 130 10.28 -9.35 0.80
CA ASP A 130 10.72 -8.71 2.05
C ASP A 130 9.66 -7.74 2.57
N LEU A 131 8.94 -7.06 1.65
CA LEU A 131 7.90 -6.11 1.98
C LEU A 131 6.73 -6.26 0.99
N VAL A 132 5.52 -6.23 1.51
CA VAL A 132 4.29 -6.19 0.72
C VAL A 132 3.46 -4.99 1.14
N PHE A 133 2.91 -4.25 0.18
CA PHE A 133 1.91 -3.22 0.41
C PHE A 133 0.63 -3.56 -0.35
N ILE A 134 -0.52 -3.56 0.35
CA ILE A 134 -1.84 -3.81 -0.23
C ILE A 134 -2.70 -2.56 -0.09
N ASP A 135 -3.05 -1.94 -1.22
CA ASP A 135 -4.00 -0.84 -1.33
C ASP A 135 -4.79 -0.95 -2.63
N ALA A 136 -5.55 -2.02 -2.77
CA ALA A 136 -6.33 -2.35 -3.96
C ALA A 136 -7.83 -2.51 -3.63
N ASP A 137 -8.56 -3.23 -4.47
CA ASP A 137 -9.96 -3.56 -4.27
C ASP A 137 -10.18 -4.37 -2.99
N LYS A 138 -11.07 -3.89 -2.14
CA LYS A 138 -11.23 -4.40 -0.77
C LYS A 138 -11.87 -5.79 -0.73
N ILE A 139 -12.63 -6.17 -1.75
CA ILE A 139 -13.28 -7.48 -1.84
C ILE A 139 -12.25 -8.62 -1.85
N ASN A 140 -11.11 -8.41 -2.49
CA ASN A 140 -10.08 -9.43 -2.65
C ASN A 140 -9.00 -9.44 -1.55
N TYR A 141 -9.08 -8.58 -0.53
CA TYR A 141 -8.10 -8.55 0.57
C TYR A 141 -7.86 -9.91 1.25
N PRO A 142 -8.91 -10.72 1.55
CA PRO A 142 -8.68 -12.07 2.11
C PRO A 142 -7.90 -13.00 1.17
N ILE A 143 -8.13 -12.87 -0.15
CA ILE A 143 -7.42 -13.65 -1.17
C ILE A 143 -5.96 -13.19 -1.27
N TYR A 144 -5.73 -11.88 -1.32
CA TYR A 144 -4.39 -11.32 -1.35
C TYR A 144 -3.56 -11.75 -0.14
N LEU A 145 -4.16 -11.78 1.08
CA LEU A 145 -3.47 -12.23 2.29
C LEU A 145 -2.84 -13.60 2.11
N GLU A 146 -3.61 -14.61 1.69
CA GLU A 146 -3.09 -15.96 1.50
C GLU A 146 -1.96 -16.02 0.47
N MET A 147 -2.14 -15.33 -0.67
CA MET A 147 -1.14 -15.30 -1.74
C MET A 147 0.18 -14.68 -1.28
N VAL A 148 0.12 -13.54 -0.59
CA VAL A 148 1.33 -12.80 -0.21
C VAL A 148 2.03 -13.41 0.99
N VAL A 149 1.29 -13.94 1.99
CA VAL A 149 1.92 -14.58 3.16
C VAL A 149 2.69 -15.83 2.76
N ALA A 150 2.22 -16.59 1.76
CA ALA A 150 2.96 -17.72 1.21
C ALA A 150 4.33 -17.32 0.64
N LYS A 151 4.40 -16.14 -0.04
CA LYS A 151 5.61 -15.61 -0.67
C LYS A 151 6.49 -14.77 0.26
N LEU A 152 5.95 -14.28 1.37
CA LEU A 152 6.66 -13.45 2.33
C LEU A 152 7.75 -14.26 3.04
N LYS A 153 8.97 -13.72 3.12
CA LYS A 153 10.08 -14.32 3.88
C LYS A 153 9.80 -14.28 5.39
N LYS A 154 10.45 -15.14 6.14
CA LYS A 154 10.52 -15.01 7.61
C LYS A 154 11.16 -13.65 7.94
N GLY A 155 10.53 -12.87 8.85
CA GLY A 155 10.92 -11.49 9.15
C GLY A 155 10.40 -10.45 8.14
N GLY A 156 9.82 -10.88 7.00
CA GLY A 156 9.22 -9.99 6.02
C GLY A 156 7.96 -9.29 6.55
N VAL A 157 7.64 -8.15 5.99
CA VAL A 157 6.57 -7.25 6.47
C VAL A 157 5.47 -7.11 5.41
N LEU A 158 4.23 -7.19 5.85
CA LEU A 158 3.04 -6.86 5.09
C LEU A 158 2.39 -5.61 5.69
N ILE A 159 2.07 -4.63 4.86
CA ILE A 159 1.28 -3.45 5.21
C ILE A 159 0.02 -3.45 4.35
N ALA A 160 -1.17 -3.32 4.97
CA ALA A 160 -2.42 -3.19 4.24
C ALA A 160 -3.15 -1.90 4.66
N ASP A 161 -3.58 -1.12 3.67
CA ASP A 161 -4.29 0.15 3.88
C ASP A 161 -5.82 -0.04 4.00
N ASN A 162 -6.48 0.96 4.54
CA ASN A 162 -7.93 1.10 4.69
C ASN A 162 -8.60 -0.02 5.52
N VAL A 163 -7.90 -0.59 6.47
CA VAL A 163 -8.43 -1.71 7.28
C VAL A 163 -9.46 -1.29 8.32
N LEU A 164 -9.66 0.01 8.56
CA LEU A 164 -10.76 0.58 9.34
C LEU A 164 -11.97 0.96 8.49
N TRP A 165 -11.79 1.12 7.19
CA TRP A 165 -12.83 1.34 6.19
C TRP A 165 -13.82 2.41 6.59
N SER A 166 -13.32 3.64 6.85
CA SER A 166 -14.08 4.81 7.32
C SER A 166 -14.92 4.53 8.57
N GLY A 167 -14.45 3.62 9.45
CA GLY A 167 -15.15 3.20 10.66
C GLY A 167 -16.28 2.20 10.43
N LYS A 168 -16.59 1.81 9.19
CA LYS A 168 -17.66 0.85 8.87
C LYS A 168 -17.44 -0.52 9.53
N VAL A 169 -16.16 -0.89 9.79
CA VAL A 169 -15.83 -2.13 10.50
C VAL A 169 -16.40 -2.20 11.92
N LEU A 170 -16.72 -1.07 12.54
CA LEU A 170 -17.31 -0.99 13.88
C LEU A 170 -18.80 -1.33 13.91
N ASN A 171 -19.47 -1.33 12.75
CA ASN A 171 -20.89 -1.63 12.68
C ASN A 171 -21.18 -3.09 13.05
N LYS A 172 -21.98 -3.28 14.11
CA LYS A 172 -22.34 -4.62 14.65
C LYS A 172 -23.49 -5.29 13.91
N GLN A 173 -24.28 -4.55 13.11
CA GLN A 173 -25.42 -5.09 12.40
C GLN A 173 -24.97 -5.79 11.10
N LYS A 174 -24.72 -7.10 11.17
CA LYS A 174 -24.25 -7.92 10.04
C LYS A 174 -25.17 -7.90 8.80
N LYS A 175 -26.47 -7.62 8.95
CA LYS A 175 -27.43 -7.66 7.84
C LYS A 175 -27.41 -6.47 6.88
N SER A 176 -26.64 -5.42 7.18
CA SER A 176 -26.59 -4.17 6.38
C SER A 176 -25.20 -3.80 5.88
N LEU A 177 -24.19 -4.68 6.04
CA LEU A 177 -22.83 -4.38 5.59
C LEU A 177 -22.69 -4.68 4.09
N ASP A 178 -22.07 -3.75 3.36
CA ASP A 178 -21.67 -3.98 1.98
C ASP A 178 -20.53 -5.06 1.89
N SER A 179 -20.32 -5.60 0.69
CA SER A 179 -19.37 -6.67 0.44
C SER A 179 -17.93 -6.28 0.81
N GLU A 180 -17.53 -5.05 0.55
CA GLU A 180 -16.19 -4.52 0.86
C GLU A 180 -15.97 -4.47 2.37
N THR A 181 -16.95 -3.94 3.14
CA THR A 181 -16.89 -3.90 4.61
C THR A 181 -16.77 -5.31 5.20
N ASN A 182 -17.54 -6.28 4.65
CA ASN A 182 -17.46 -7.67 5.09
C ASN A 182 -16.08 -8.27 4.81
N SER A 183 -15.52 -8.01 3.63
CA SER A 183 -14.19 -8.51 3.24
C SER A 183 -13.08 -7.92 4.09
N ILE A 184 -13.12 -6.62 4.40
CA ILE A 184 -12.15 -5.99 5.32
C ILE A 184 -12.26 -6.56 6.73
N LYS A 185 -13.47 -6.77 7.25
CA LYS A 185 -13.66 -7.43 8.56
C LYS A 185 -13.09 -8.83 8.55
N LEU A 186 -13.37 -9.61 7.51
CA LEU A 186 -12.82 -10.96 7.34
C LEU A 186 -11.29 -10.92 7.27
N PHE A 187 -10.71 -10.03 6.48
CA PHE A 187 -9.26 -9.83 6.39
C PHE A 187 -8.65 -9.57 7.77
N ASN A 188 -9.20 -8.62 8.53
CA ASN A 188 -8.71 -8.29 9.88
C ASN A 188 -8.78 -9.50 10.83
N GLU A 189 -9.86 -10.30 10.73
CA GLU A 189 -10.00 -11.52 11.52
C GLU A 189 -8.98 -12.61 11.12
N LEU A 190 -8.77 -12.81 9.82
CA LEU A 190 -7.81 -13.77 9.29
C LEU A 190 -6.39 -13.41 9.72
N VAL A 191 -6.00 -12.15 9.54
CA VAL A 191 -4.69 -11.63 9.97
C VAL A 191 -4.48 -11.87 11.47
N LYS A 192 -5.48 -11.56 12.31
CA LYS A 192 -5.38 -11.74 13.77
C LYS A 192 -5.26 -13.19 14.20
N LYS A 193 -5.83 -14.12 13.43
CA LYS A 193 -5.81 -15.58 13.73
C LYS A 193 -4.59 -16.29 13.14
N ASP A 194 -3.90 -15.68 12.18
CA ASP A 194 -2.76 -16.30 11.50
C ASP A 194 -1.54 -16.35 12.40
N LYS A 195 -1.20 -17.54 12.88
CA LYS A 195 -0.06 -17.76 13.76
C LYS A 195 1.31 -17.50 13.09
N ARG A 196 1.33 -17.33 11.78
CA ARG A 196 2.54 -17.00 11.04
C ARG A 196 2.86 -15.49 11.12
N LEU A 197 1.93 -14.68 11.67
CA LEU A 197 2.01 -13.22 11.65
C LEU A 197 1.97 -12.64 13.07
N GLU A 198 2.89 -11.74 13.35
CA GLU A 198 2.80 -10.77 14.44
C GLU A 198 2.21 -9.48 13.89
N THR A 199 1.17 -8.90 14.52
CA THR A 199 0.34 -7.88 13.89
C THR A 199 0.09 -6.67 14.78
N VAL A 200 0.08 -5.48 14.18
CA VAL A 200 -0.35 -4.21 14.80
C VAL A 200 -1.27 -3.48 13.83
N LEU A 201 -2.42 -3.00 14.30
CA LEU A 201 -3.29 -2.09 13.57
C LEU A 201 -3.07 -0.67 14.08
N LEU A 202 -2.59 0.20 13.19
CA LEU A 202 -2.40 1.63 13.47
C LEU A 202 -3.60 2.42 12.95
N PRO A 203 -4.25 3.26 13.76
CA PRO A 203 -5.38 4.11 13.33
C PRO A 203 -4.89 5.37 12.62
N ILE A 204 -4.00 5.21 11.64
CA ILE A 204 -3.47 6.29 10.77
C ILE A 204 -4.33 6.34 9.52
N ARG A 205 -4.83 7.52 9.15
CA ARG A 205 -5.78 7.73 8.05
C ARG A 205 -6.96 6.76 8.16
N ASP A 206 -7.13 5.83 7.22
CA ASP A 206 -8.21 4.83 7.22
C ASP A 206 -7.76 3.46 7.79
N GLY A 207 -6.69 3.47 8.57
CA GLY A 207 -6.14 2.31 9.28
C GLY A 207 -5.12 1.53 8.47
N LEU A 208 -3.93 1.33 9.05
CA LEU A 208 -2.87 0.51 8.50
C LEU A 208 -2.70 -0.76 9.33
N MET A 209 -2.90 -1.93 8.70
CA MET A 209 -2.52 -3.22 9.29
C MET A 209 -1.07 -3.50 8.97
N ILE A 210 -0.22 -3.65 9.98
CA ILE A 210 1.19 -4.01 9.82
C ILE A 210 1.38 -5.40 10.36
N CYS A 211 1.93 -6.29 9.55
CA CYS A 211 2.20 -7.67 9.92
C CYS A 211 3.66 -8.02 9.66
N LYS A 212 4.27 -8.74 10.59
CA LYS A 212 5.60 -9.32 10.41
C LYS A 212 5.50 -10.84 10.42
N LYS A 213 6.07 -11.50 9.43
CA LYS A 213 6.10 -12.97 9.39
C LYS A 213 7.13 -13.52 10.39
N VAL A 214 6.69 -14.37 11.31
CA VAL A 214 7.53 -14.99 12.34
C VAL A 214 8.13 -16.33 11.90
#